data_336026f20d4142c5d58c2cc30b9b6e52
#
_entry.id   336026f20d4142c5d58c2cc30b9b6e52
#
_cell.length_a   1.000
_cell.length_b   1.000
_cell.length_c   1.000
_cell.angle_alpha   90.00
_cell.angle_beta   90.00
_cell.angle_gamma   90.00
#
_symmetry.space_group_name_H-M   'P 1'
#
loop_
_entity.id
_entity.type
_entity.pdbx_description
1 polymer ?
#
loop_
_entity_poly.entity_id
_entity_poly.type
_entity_poly.pdbx_seq_one_letter_code
_entity_poly.pdbx_strand_id
1 'polypeptide(L)'
;MYGSNSISHKAILKFIAQRPWVDQKLKELNVKPVGARAPLDDDQLFHINRLIDDEAVVLGIATWELILILESDSPGELQASRIRAHQELAEMVDVEWSAYCQLNGLEF
;
A
#
# COMPACT_ATOMS: atom_id res chain seq x y z
N MET A 1 -13.61 -2.78 2.22
CA MET A 1 -12.64 -3.27 3.21
C MET A 1 -11.27 -3.45 2.58
N TYR A 2 -10.27 -2.91 3.19
CA TYR A 2 -8.90 -3.03 2.67
C TYR A 2 -8.31 -4.39 3.09
N GLY A 3 -8.79 -5.45 2.47
CA GLY A 3 -8.26 -6.77 2.71
C GLY A 3 -6.90 -6.94 2.04
N SER A 4 -6.09 -7.87 2.52
CA SER A 4 -4.77 -8.17 1.97
C SER A 4 -4.80 -8.56 0.49
N ASN A 5 -5.97 -8.97 -0.01
CA ASN A 5 -6.14 -9.38 -1.40
C ASN A 5 -6.49 -8.21 -2.33
N SER A 6 -6.55 -6.98 -1.80
CA SER A 6 -7.04 -5.80 -2.54
C SER A 6 -5.92 -4.87 -3.00
N ILE A 7 -4.65 -5.29 -2.90
CA ILE A 7 -3.54 -4.46 -3.36
C ILE A 7 -3.60 -4.37 -4.88
N SER A 8 -3.68 -3.14 -5.41
CA SER A 8 -3.83 -2.93 -6.83
C SER A 8 -2.57 -3.34 -7.59
N HIS A 9 -2.76 -3.74 -8.82
CA HIS A 9 -1.65 -4.08 -9.72
C HIS A 9 -0.69 -2.89 -9.90
N LYS A 10 -1.24 -1.67 -9.97
CA LYS A 10 -0.45 -0.44 -10.08
C LYS A 10 0.49 -0.26 -8.89
N ALA A 11 -0.02 -0.46 -7.67
CA ALA A 11 0.80 -0.34 -6.46
C ALA A 11 1.93 -1.39 -6.45
N ILE A 12 1.63 -2.62 -6.83
CA ILE A 12 2.61 -3.71 -6.89
C ILE A 12 3.70 -3.39 -7.90
N LEU A 13 3.34 -2.95 -9.09
CA LEU A 13 4.32 -2.60 -10.13
C LEU A 13 5.21 -1.44 -9.71
N LYS A 14 4.65 -0.41 -9.09
CA LYS A 14 5.43 0.71 -8.57
C LYS A 14 6.36 0.29 -7.45
N PHE A 15 5.90 -0.57 -6.55
CA PHE A 15 6.73 -1.11 -5.47
C PHE A 15 7.98 -1.79 -6.04
N ILE A 16 7.79 -2.67 -7.00
CA ILE A 16 8.88 -3.39 -7.65
C ILE A 16 9.82 -2.44 -8.40
N ALA A 17 9.26 -1.50 -9.15
CA ALA A 17 10.04 -0.55 -9.97
C ALA A 17 10.95 0.34 -9.12
N GLN A 18 10.51 0.70 -7.91
CA GLN A 18 11.26 1.57 -7.00
C GLN A 18 12.24 0.79 -6.11
N ARG A 19 12.19 -0.54 -6.13
CA ARG A 19 12.98 -1.39 -5.22
C ARG A 19 13.67 -2.52 -5.99
N PRO A 20 14.85 -2.24 -6.57
CA PRO A 20 15.56 -3.25 -7.36
C PRO A 20 15.95 -4.50 -6.56
N TRP A 21 15.96 -4.41 -5.23
CA TRP A 21 16.29 -5.54 -4.36
C TRP A 21 15.17 -6.60 -4.29
N VAL A 22 13.96 -6.31 -4.79
CA VAL A 22 12.81 -7.23 -4.70
C VAL A 22 13.12 -8.57 -5.39
N ASP A 23 13.67 -8.54 -6.61
CA ASP A 23 13.99 -9.78 -7.32
C ASP A 23 15.01 -10.62 -6.58
N GLN A 24 16.01 -9.98 -5.97
CA GLN A 24 16.99 -10.68 -5.16
C GLN A 24 16.33 -11.34 -3.94
N LYS A 25 15.41 -10.63 -3.30
CA LYS A 25 14.67 -11.17 -2.15
C LYS A 25 13.81 -12.37 -2.55
N LEU A 26 13.15 -12.29 -3.71
CA LEU A 26 12.37 -13.41 -4.23
C LEU A 26 13.24 -14.63 -4.49
N LYS A 27 14.42 -14.45 -5.05
CA LYS A 27 15.38 -15.55 -5.26
C LYS A 27 15.78 -16.22 -3.94
N GLU A 28 16.02 -15.42 -2.91
CA GLU A 28 16.37 -15.94 -1.57
C GLU A 28 15.23 -16.79 -0.99
N LEU A 29 14.00 -16.49 -1.35
CA LEU A 29 12.80 -17.22 -0.91
C LEU A 29 12.43 -18.36 -1.86
N ASN A 30 13.26 -18.67 -2.85
CA ASN A 30 12.99 -19.64 -3.89
C ASN A 30 11.74 -19.32 -4.71
N VAL A 31 11.46 -18.02 -4.91
CA VAL A 31 10.35 -17.54 -5.71
C VAL A 31 10.91 -17.06 -7.04
N LYS A 32 10.15 -17.31 -8.12
CA LYS A 32 10.54 -16.87 -9.44
C LYS A 32 10.66 -15.34 -9.49
N PRO A 33 11.76 -14.78 -10.06
CA PRO A 33 11.90 -13.34 -10.23
C PRO A 33 10.81 -12.75 -11.15
N VAL A 34 10.49 -11.48 -10.96
CA VAL A 34 9.50 -10.80 -11.78
C VAL A 34 10.09 -10.52 -13.16
N GLY A 35 9.49 -11.11 -14.20
CA GLY A 35 9.86 -10.84 -15.57
C GLY A 35 9.27 -9.52 -16.06
N ALA A 36 9.94 -8.86 -17.03
CA ALA A 36 9.55 -7.55 -17.51
C ALA A 36 8.15 -7.52 -18.17
N ARG A 37 7.64 -8.65 -18.64
CA ARG A 37 6.38 -8.73 -19.38
C ARG A 37 5.46 -9.86 -18.96
N ALA A 38 5.89 -10.71 -18.03
CA ALA A 38 5.08 -11.82 -17.59
C ALA A 38 4.11 -11.38 -16.51
N PRO A 39 2.86 -11.85 -16.51
CA PRO A 39 1.96 -11.61 -15.40
C PRO A 39 2.52 -12.26 -14.13
N LEU A 40 2.25 -11.64 -12.99
CA LEU A 40 2.68 -12.18 -11.70
C LEU A 40 1.84 -13.40 -11.35
N ASP A 41 2.49 -14.48 -10.89
CA ASP A 41 1.78 -15.65 -10.40
C ASP A 41 1.38 -15.45 -8.92
N ASP A 42 0.56 -16.37 -8.40
CA ASP A 42 0.05 -16.26 -7.03
C ASP A 42 1.16 -16.28 -5.98
N ASP A 43 2.22 -17.05 -6.22
CA ASP A 43 3.34 -17.15 -5.32
C ASP A 43 4.13 -15.84 -5.26
N GLN A 44 4.39 -15.23 -6.42
CA GLN A 44 5.02 -13.91 -6.50
C GLN A 44 4.17 -12.86 -5.79
N LEU A 45 2.86 -12.83 -6.05
CA LEU A 45 1.95 -11.88 -5.41
C LEU A 45 1.93 -12.04 -3.89
N PHE A 46 1.89 -13.27 -3.41
CA PHE A 46 1.89 -13.55 -1.98
C PHE A 46 3.14 -12.96 -1.30
N HIS A 47 4.32 -13.22 -1.87
CA HIS A 47 5.55 -12.73 -1.27
C HIS A 47 5.73 -11.21 -1.41
N ILE A 48 5.33 -10.64 -2.54
CA ILE A 48 5.39 -9.19 -2.73
C ILE A 48 4.45 -8.47 -1.77
N ASN A 49 3.23 -8.99 -1.57
CA ASN A 49 2.31 -8.43 -0.60
C ASN A 49 2.90 -8.43 0.82
N ARG A 50 3.59 -9.49 1.20
CA ARG A 50 4.27 -9.54 2.50
C ARG A 50 5.41 -8.53 2.59
N LEU A 51 6.16 -8.32 1.51
CA LEU A 51 7.21 -7.30 1.51
C LEU A 51 6.64 -5.89 1.68
N ILE A 52 5.48 -5.62 1.07
CA ILE A 52 4.77 -4.35 1.25
C ILE A 52 4.32 -4.18 2.70
N ASP A 53 3.73 -5.20 3.31
CA ASP A 53 3.32 -5.19 4.71
C ASP A 53 4.51 -4.93 5.64
N ASP A 54 5.62 -5.61 5.40
CA ASP A 54 6.84 -5.46 6.20
C ASP A 54 7.39 -4.04 6.12
N GLU A 55 7.39 -3.45 4.91
CA GLU A 55 7.84 -2.07 4.75
C GLU A 55 6.95 -1.08 5.47
N ALA A 56 5.63 -1.27 5.43
CA ALA A 56 4.70 -0.43 6.17
C ALA A 56 5.00 -0.46 7.67
N VAL A 57 5.29 -1.62 8.23
CA VAL A 57 5.69 -1.77 9.64
C VAL A 57 6.96 -0.98 9.94
N VAL A 58 7.98 -1.10 9.08
CA VAL A 58 9.24 -0.36 9.23
C VAL A 58 9.02 1.15 9.20
N LEU A 59 8.12 1.62 8.32
CA LEU A 59 7.80 3.04 8.20
C LEU A 59 6.87 3.54 9.31
N GLY A 60 6.29 2.65 10.10
CA GLY A 60 5.36 3.01 11.16
C GLY A 60 4.01 3.47 10.66
N ILE A 61 3.58 3.01 9.48
CA ILE A 61 2.29 3.35 8.88
C ILE A 61 1.48 2.08 8.61
N ALA A 62 0.18 2.26 8.36
CA ALA A 62 -0.67 1.15 7.97
C ALA A 62 -0.38 0.73 6.52
N THR A 63 -0.60 -0.54 6.20
CA THR A 63 -0.38 -1.04 4.83
C THR A 63 -1.19 -0.27 3.80
N TRP A 64 -2.44 0.07 4.10
CA TRP A 64 -3.29 0.83 3.17
C TRP A 64 -2.74 2.23 2.88
N GLU A 65 -2.05 2.85 3.83
CA GLU A 65 -1.39 4.15 3.60
C GLU A 65 -0.22 4.00 2.63
N LEU A 66 0.58 2.95 2.79
CA LEU A 66 1.68 2.68 1.86
C LEU A 66 1.14 2.41 0.45
N ILE A 67 0.04 1.68 0.34
CA ILE A 67 -0.61 1.42 -0.96
C ILE A 67 -1.06 2.74 -1.61
N LEU A 68 -1.65 3.65 -0.86
CA LEU A 68 -2.04 4.96 -1.39
C LEU A 68 -0.84 5.76 -1.90
N ILE A 69 0.27 5.72 -1.17
CA ILE A 69 1.51 6.36 -1.60
C ILE A 69 2.00 5.77 -2.93
N LEU A 70 1.97 4.45 -3.06
CA LEU A 70 2.39 3.76 -4.27
C LEU A 70 1.47 4.04 -5.46
N GLU A 71 0.16 4.15 -5.23
CA GLU A 71 -0.80 4.40 -6.29
C GLU A 71 -0.83 5.85 -6.77
N SER A 72 -0.37 6.78 -5.94
CA SER A 72 -0.46 8.21 -6.24
C SER A 72 0.68 8.66 -7.14
N ASP A 73 0.38 9.47 -8.14
CA ASP A 73 1.35 10.01 -9.09
C ASP A 73 1.83 11.42 -8.71
N SER A 74 1.18 12.06 -7.73
CA SER A 74 1.55 13.40 -7.28
C SER A 74 1.20 13.59 -5.80
N PRO A 75 1.85 14.56 -5.11
CA PRO A 75 1.49 14.86 -3.72
C PRO A 75 0.03 15.28 -3.53
N GLY A 76 -0.53 16.03 -4.48
CA GLY A 76 -1.93 16.44 -4.42
C GLY A 76 -2.88 15.26 -4.54
N GLU A 77 -2.59 14.32 -5.43
CA GLU A 77 -3.37 13.09 -5.58
C GLU A 77 -3.28 12.24 -4.32
N LEU A 78 -2.10 12.11 -3.73
CA LEU A 78 -1.91 11.37 -2.49
C LEU A 78 -2.74 11.99 -1.36
N GLN A 79 -2.69 13.30 -1.19
CA GLN A 79 -3.45 13.99 -0.15
C GLN A 79 -4.96 13.78 -0.33
N ALA A 80 -5.47 13.91 -1.54
CA ALA A 80 -6.88 13.67 -1.83
C ALA A 80 -7.30 12.25 -1.50
N SER A 81 -6.47 11.27 -1.85
CA SER A 81 -6.74 9.86 -1.55
C SER A 81 -6.71 9.58 -0.05
N ARG A 82 -5.79 10.19 0.69
CA ARG A 82 -5.71 10.04 2.15
C ARG A 82 -6.91 10.64 2.85
N ILE A 83 -7.34 11.83 2.44
CA ILE A 83 -8.54 12.45 2.99
C ILE A 83 -9.75 11.56 2.78
N ARG A 84 -9.93 11.05 1.57
CA ARG A 84 -11.05 10.14 1.25
C ARG A 84 -11.03 8.89 2.12
N ALA A 85 -9.88 8.26 2.27
CA ALA A 85 -9.76 7.04 3.08
C ALA A 85 -10.10 7.31 4.54
N HIS A 86 -9.62 8.42 5.11
CA HIS A 86 -9.94 8.79 6.48
C HIS A 86 -11.41 9.15 6.65
N GLN A 87 -12.02 9.81 5.66
CA GLN A 87 -13.47 10.10 5.70
C GLN A 87 -14.28 8.81 5.74
N GLU A 88 -13.91 7.81 4.95
CA GLU A 88 -14.57 6.51 4.98
C GLU A 88 -14.41 5.83 6.34
N LEU A 89 -13.23 5.90 6.94
CA LEU A 89 -13.00 5.34 8.27
C LEU A 89 -13.83 6.05 9.33
N ALA A 90 -13.94 7.39 9.27
CA ALA A 90 -14.76 8.16 10.20
C ALA A 90 -16.24 7.75 10.11
N GLU A 91 -16.75 7.55 8.89
CA GLU A 91 -18.11 7.07 8.66
C GLU A 91 -18.32 5.66 9.23
N MET A 92 -17.34 4.77 9.05
CA MET A 92 -17.42 3.39 9.54
C MET A 92 -17.51 3.31 11.05
N VAL A 93 -16.84 4.22 11.77
CA VAL A 93 -16.87 4.26 13.24
C VAL A 93 -17.90 5.25 13.78
N ASP A 94 -18.70 5.85 12.91
CA ASP A 94 -19.77 6.79 13.23
C ASP A 94 -19.28 7.98 14.07
N VAL A 95 -18.17 8.57 13.64
CA VAL A 95 -17.55 9.74 14.28
C VAL A 95 -17.62 10.92 13.32
N GLU A 96 -18.00 12.09 13.84
CA GLU A 96 -17.99 13.32 13.06
C GLU A 96 -16.59 13.63 12.55
N TRP A 97 -16.49 14.15 11.32
CA TRP A 97 -15.19 14.37 10.65
C TRP A 97 -14.24 15.24 11.46
N SER A 98 -14.70 16.36 12.04
CA SER A 98 -13.81 17.21 12.83
C SER A 98 -13.31 16.52 14.10
N ALA A 99 -14.19 15.75 14.77
CA ALA A 99 -13.79 14.95 15.94
C ALA A 99 -12.79 13.86 15.54
N TYR A 100 -13.02 13.20 14.40
CA TYR A 100 -12.11 12.18 13.89
C TYR A 100 -10.70 12.76 13.64
N CYS A 101 -10.63 13.93 13.00
CA CYS A 101 -9.35 14.60 12.73
C CYS A 101 -8.62 14.95 14.02
N GLN A 102 -9.32 15.44 15.04
CA GLN A 102 -8.71 15.75 16.34
C GLN A 102 -8.18 14.52 17.03
N LEU A 103 -8.95 13.44 17.05
CA LEU A 103 -8.56 12.18 17.68
C LEU A 103 -7.32 11.55 17.03
N ASN A 104 -7.12 11.75 15.74
CA ASN A 104 -6.03 11.15 14.98
C ASN A 104 -4.92 12.14 14.63
N GLY A 105 -4.98 13.38 15.11
CA GLY A 105 -3.96 14.38 14.86
C GLY A 105 -3.84 14.78 13.39
N LEU A 106 -4.96 14.79 12.67
CA LEU A 106 -4.99 15.11 11.25
C LEU A 106 -5.28 16.60 11.02
N GLU A 107 -4.56 17.18 10.09
CA GLU A 107 -4.70 18.59 9.69
C GLU A 107 -5.06 18.66 8.20
N PHE A 108 -6.30 18.37 7.89
CA PHE A 108 -6.78 18.48 6.51
C PHE A 108 -7.65 19.72 6.30
#